data_db621b0bfbd4726b118dfd1aeb0d8e03
#
_entry.id   db621b0bfbd4726b118dfd1aeb0d8e03
#
_cell.length_a   1.000
_cell.length_b   1.000
_cell.length_c   1.000
_cell.angle_alpha   90.00
_cell.angle_beta   90.00
_cell.angle_gamma   90.00
#
_symmetry.space_group_name_H-M   'P 1'
#
loop_
_entity.id
_entity.type
_entity.pdbx_description
1 polymer ?
#
loop_
_entity_poly.entity_id
_entity_poly.type
_entity_poly.pdbx_seq_one_letter_code
_entity_poly.pdbx_strand_id
1 'polypeptide(L)'
;MIYVFLGGYGSYYTFLHCTNISETSRCLVDKIKKLYLNYWKVFLIFIPLLYILKYYVVDIRVFIKGFIGISHMYNNEWWFFFPYVLVLCFYAVGFKIFFVRKSFWIEFLMLFVLGECWEKVGLILESSVSSTIILVIISGLNFLPTFLCGSFFAKYNLLSKIKNMLRRCKLFCLSTVMGVFVLIWIRYNFGDGYDWIMAAVFVILILPITLMKESNLINKILVKLGSQSMSMWLIHTFFCYQFFQNEIYFTRIPIVIFFVLLIVSYASSVVIGKLWRELNKPVEKIRMKVGQIN
;
A
#
# COMPACT_ATOMS: atom_id res chain seq x y z
N MET A 1 4.31 -6.13 0.36
CA MET A 1 4.03 -6.35 -1.08
C MET A 1 2.54 -6.47 -1.47
N ILE A 2 1.63 -6.95 -0.60
CA ILE A 2 0.18 -7.05 -0.92
C ILE A 2 -0.43 -5.70 -1.36
N TYR A 3 -0.11 -4.61 -0.67
CA TYR A 3 -0.58 -3.27 -1.05
C TYR A 3 -0.08 -2.82 -2.42
N VAL A 4 1.13 -3.22 -2.80
CA VAL A 4 1.70 -2.93 -4.12
C VAL A 4 0.92 -3.67 -5.20
N PHE A 5 0.63 -4.96 -4.99
CA PHE A 5 -0.21 -5.77 -5.89
C PHE A 5 -1.62 -5.17 -6.06
N LEU A 6 -2.30 -4.85 -4.95
CA LEU A 6 -3.63 -4.23 -4.99
C LEU A 6 -3.59 -2.84 -5.62
N GLY A 7 -2.52 -2.08 -5.41
CA GLY A 7 -2.27 -0.80 -6.06
C GLY A 7 -2.17 -0.94 -7.57
N GLY A 8 -1.43 -1.93 -8.05
CA GLY A 8 -1.33 -2.29 -9.47
C GLY A 8 -2.68 -2.70 -10.05
N TYR A 9 -3.40 -3.59 -9.36
CA TYR A 9 -4.74 -4.04 -9.74
C TYR A 9 -5.71 -2.85 -9.94
N GLY A 10 -5.79 -1.96 -8.97
CA GLY A 10 -6.66 -0.78 -9.05
C GLY A 10 -6.17 0.28 -10.06
N SER A 11 -4.85 0.37 -10.27
CA SER A 11 -4.28 1.32 -11.23
C SER A 11 -4.57 0.92 -12.67
N TYR A 12 -4.62 -0.37 -12.98
CA TYR A 12 -5.01 -0.85 -14.30
C TYR A 12 -6.34 -0.23 -14.74
N TYR A 13 -7.39 -0.33 -13.91
CA TYR A 13 -8.69 0.25 -14.23
C TYR A 13 -8.67 1.77 -14.35
N THR A 14 -7.83 2.45 -13.55
CA THR A 14 -7.72 3.91 -13.63
C THR A 14 -7.09 4.35 -14.95
N PHE A 15 -6.00 3.71 -15.37
CA PHE A 15 -5.26 4.11 -16.56
C PHE A 15 -5.81 3.51 -17.86
N LEU A 16 -6.65 2.47 -17.79
CA LEU A 16 -7.31 1.87 -18.94
C LEU A 16 -8.14 2.88 -19.74
N HIS A 17 -8.77 3.82 -19.07
CA HIS A 17 -9.63 4.84 -19.67
C HIS A 17 -8.87 6.09 -20.13
N CYS A 18 -7.56 6.18 -19.86
CA CYS A 18 -6.75 7.32 -20.29
C CYS A 18 -6.32 7.15 -21.74
N THR A 19 -6.84 8.00 -22.63
CA THR A 19 -6.58 7.92 -24.07
C THR A 19 -5.31 8.65 -24.48
N ASN A 20 -4.95 9.71 -23.76
CA ASN A 20 -3.82 10.57 -24.07
C ASN A 20 -2.91 10.83 -22.85
N ILE A 21 -1.77 11.46 -23.09
CA ILE A 21 -0.77 11.77 -22.05
C ILE A 21 -1.35 12.70 -20.98
N SER A 22 -2.16 13.69 -21.38
CA SER A 22 -2.75 14.66 -20.46
C SER A 22 -3.70 14.00 -19.46
N GLU A 23 -4.54 13.08 -19.91
CA GLU A 23 -5.43 12.30 -19.04
C GLU A 23 -4.64 11.37 -18.13
N THR A 24 -3.62 10.70 -18.65
CA THR A 24 -2.72 9.84 -17.85
C THR A 24 -2.06 10.64 -16.74
N SER A 25 -1.53 11.83 -17.08
CA SER A 25 -0.89 12.72 -16.09
C SER A 25 -1.89 13.21 -15.03
N ARG A 26 -3.12 13.55 -15.42
CA ARG A 26 -4.18 13.95 -14.48
C ARG A 26 -4.52 12.81 -13.52
N CYS A 27 -4.75 11.61 -14.05
CA CYS A 27 -5.04 10.43 -13.24
C CYS A 27 -3.90 10.09 -12.26
N LEU A 28 -2.64 10.22 -12.71
CA LEU A 28 -1.46 10.03 -11.87
C LEU A 28 -1.40 11.06 -10.74
N VAL A 29 -1.53 12.34 -11.08
CA VAL A 29 -1.51 13.45 -10.10
C VAL A 29 -2.62 13.27 -9.06
N ASP A 30 -3.84 12.90 -9.48
CA ASP A 30 -4.95 12.67 -8.56
C ASP A 30 -4.70 11.50 -7.60
N LYS A 31 -4.07 10.40 -8.08
CA LYS A 31 -3.66 9.30 -7.21
C LYS A 31 -2.59 9.73 -6.21
N ILE A 32 -1.53 10.38 -6.68
CA ILE A 32 -0.44 10.88 -5.83
C ILE A 32 -0.98 11.86 -4.80
N LYS A 33 -1.82 12.80 -5.21
CA LYS A 33 -2.46 13.78 -4.33
C LYS A 33 -3.28 13.10 -3.21
N LYS A 34 -4.07 12.08 -3.53
CA LYS A 34 -4.82 11.30 -2.52
C LYS A 34 -3.89 10.60 -1.52
N LEU A 35 -2.77 10.05 -1.98
CA LEU A 35 -1.76 9.42 -1.12
C LEU A 35 -1.13 10.44 -0.18
N TYR A 36 -0.65 11.57 -0.71
CA TYR A 36 -0.04 12.62 0.09
C TYR A 36 -1.01 13.28 1.07
N LEU A 37 -2.26 13.48 0.69
CA LEU A 37 -3.27 14.00 1.61
C LEU A 37 -3.49 13.07 2.81
N ASN A 38 -3.46 11.75 2.61
CA ASN A 38 -3.56 10.81 3.72
C ASN A 38 -2.27 10.79 4.56
N TYR A 39 -1.11 10.87 3.93
CA TYR A 39 0.18 10.95 4.61
C TYR A 39 0.28 12.24 5.44
N TRP A 40 0.01 13.41 4.86
CA TRP A 40 0.11 14.69 5.54
C TRP A 40 -0.87 14.87 6.69
N LYS A 41 -2.05 14.25 6.65
CA LYS A 41 -2.96 14.22 7.80
C LYS A 41 -2.28 13.64 9.04
N VAL A 42 -1.57 12.53 8.87
CA VAL A 42 -0.85 11.88 9.95
C VAL A 42 0.41 12.65 10.32
N PHE A 43 1.20 13.04 9.32
CA PHE A 43 2.43 13.79 9.51
C PHE A 43 2.23 15.09 10.32
N LEU A 44 1.25 15.92 9.94
CA LEU A 44 0.99 17.22 10.57
C LEU A 44 0.40 17.09 11.99
N ILE A 45 -0.09 15.94 12.38
CA ILE A 45 -0.57 15.70 13.75
C ILE A 45 0.54 15.09 14.61
N PHE A 46 1.17 14.02 14.13
CA PHE A 46 2.11 13.26 14.94
C PHE A 46 3.50 13.90 15.06
N ILE A 47 4.02 14.52 14.00
CA ILE A 47 5.36 15.07 14.04
C ILE A 47 5.47 16.28 15.00
N PRO A 48 4.55 17.27 15.00
CA PRO A 48 4.54 18.30 16.01
C PRO A 48 4.40 17.73 17.44
N LEU A 49 3.56 16.68 17.62
CA LEU A 49 3.41 16.02 18.91
C LEU A 49 4.72 15.39 19.39
N LEU A 50 5.50 14.76 18.51
CA LEU A 50 6.82 14.21 18.84
C LEU A 50 7.81 15.28 19.27
N TYR A 51 7.76 16.46 18.66
CA TYR A 51 8.59 17.59 19.07
C TYR A 51 8.16 18.16 20.44
N ILE A 52 6.86 18.33 20.66
CA ILE A 52 6.32 18.80 21.94
C ILE A 52 6.68 17.85 23.08
N LEU A 53 6.59 16.55 22.85
CA LEU A 53 6.93 15.50 23.81
C LEU A 53 8.45 15.24 23.91
N LYS A 54 9.28 15.99 23.16
CA LYS A 54 10.75 15.91 23.15
C LYS A 54 11.33 14.55 22.73
N TYR A 55 10.58 13.78 21.94
CA TYR A 55 11.14 12.56 21.33
C TYR A 55 12.19 12.85 20.27
N TYR A 56 12.09 14.00 19.60
CA TYR A 56 13.03 14.46 18.58
C TYR A 56 13.41 15.92 18.79
N VAL A 57 14.64 16.26 18.40
CA VAL A 57 15.10 17.65 18.30
C VAL A 57 14.68 18.20 16.95
N VAL A 58 14.26 19.47 16.89
CA VAL A 58 13.83 20.11 15.64
C VAL A 58 15.02 20.26 14.69
N ASP A 59 14.97 19.58 13.57
CA ASP A 59 15.86 19.72 12.43
C ASP A 59 15.03 19.96 11.17
N ILE A 60 15.17 21.15 10.59
CA ILE A 60 14.39 21.55 9.42
C ILE A 60 14.69 20.68 8.18
N ARG A 61 15.91 20.17 8.05
CA ARG A 61 16.29 19.29 6.92
C ARG A 61 15.60 17.92 7.03
N VAL A 62 15.57 17.38 8.24
CA VAL A 62 14.88 16.12 8.53
C VAL A 62 13.36 16.30 8.36
N PHE A 63 12.83 17.44 8.84
CA PHE A 63 11.41 17.78 8.68
C PHE A 63 11.01 17.84 7.19
N ILE A 64 11.74 18.58 6.36
CA ILE A 64 11.44 18.72 4.92
C ILE A 64 11.52 17.35 4.21
N LYS A 65 12.57 16.56 4.46
CA LYS A 65 12.70 15.22 3.88
C LYS A 65 11.57 14.29 4.33
N GLY A 66 11.17 14.35 5.60
CA GLY A 66 10.02 13.63 6.13
C GLY A 66 8.72 14.10 5.51
N PHE A 67 8.48 15.40 5.38
CA PHE A 67 7.27 15.98 4.78
C PHE A 67 7.07 15.55 3.31
N ILE A 68 8.16 15.42 2.56
CA ILE A 68 8.13 14.90 1.17
C ILE A 68 7.98 13.36 1.18
N GLY A 69 8.29 12.67 2.29
CA GLY A 69 8.21 11.22 2.44
C GLY A 69 9.47 10.46 2.00
N ILE A 70 10.59 11.17 1.73
CA ILE A 70 11.87 10.56 1.37
C ILE A 70 12.58 10.01 2.61
N SER A 71 12.44 10.67 3.76
CA SER A 71 13.03 10.23 5.03
C SER A 71 11.96 9.56 5.90
N HIS A 72 12.33 8.43 6.47
CA HIS A 72 11.50 7.65 7.41
C HIS A 72 12.00 7.73 8.86
N MET A 73 12.82 8.74 9.20
CA MET A 73 13.40 8.91 10.55
C MET A 73 12.35 9.02 11.66
N TYR A 74 11.19 9.62 11.39
CA TYR A 74 10.11 9.73 12.37
C TYR A 74 9.31 8.44 12.57
N ASN A 75 9.32 7.58 11.55
CA ASN A 75 8.58 6.32 11.56
C ASN A 75 9.20 5.37 10.53
N ASN A 76 9.85 4.32 11.00
CA ASN A 76 10.57 3.38 10.14
C ASN A 76 9.68 2.73 9.06
N GLU A 77 8.39 2.52 9.35
CA GLU A 77 7.48 1.90 8.36
C GLU A 77 7.16 2.82 7.20
N TRP A 78 7.46 4.12 7.28
CA TRP A 78 7.23 5.06 6.19
C TRP A 78 8.22 4.92 5.02
N TRP A 79 9.24 4.07 5.14
CA TRP A 79 10.17 3.74 4.05
C TRP A 79 9.45 3.33 2.76
N PHE A 80 8.27 2.69 2.89
CA PHE A 80 7.45 2.21 1.79
C PHE A 80 6.76 3.34 0.99
N PHE A 81 6.52 4.50 1.61
CA PHE A 81 5.64 5.53 1.05
C PHE A 81 6.18 6.13 -0.26
N PHE A 82 7.40 6.65 -0.24
CA PHE A 82 7.98 7.32 -1.40
C PHE A 82 8.32 6.34 -2.53
N PRO A 83 8.89 5.16 -2.31
CA PRO A 83 9.01 4.10 -3.32
C PRO A 83 7.67 3.73 -3.98
N TYR A 84 6.56 3.71 -3.21
CA TYR A 84 5.24 3.48 -3.78
C TYR A 84 4.77 4.61 -4.70
N VAL A 85 5.10 5.85 -4.39
CA VAL A 85 4.85 6.99 -5.31
C VAL A 85 5.68 6.86 -6.59
N LEU A 86 6.94 6.45 -6.48
CA LEU A 86 7.80 6.23 -7.65
C LEU A 86 7.28 5.12 -8.56
N VAL A 87 6.84 3.99 -8.01
CA VAL A 87 6.28 2.91 -8.85
C VAL A 87 5.02 3.34 -9.59
N LEU A 88 4.18 4.20 -8.99
CA LEU A 88 3.04 4.81 -9.70
C LEU A 88 3.48 5.65 -10.89
N CYS A 89 4.56 6.43 -10.75
CA CYS A 89 5.12 7.22 -11.83
C CYS A 89 5.69 6.34 -12.95
N PHE A 90 6.50 5.34 -12.61
CA PHE A 90 7.04 4.38 -13.58
C PHE A 90 5.94 3.62 -14.30
N TYR A 91 4.91 3.21 -13.57
CA TYR A 91 3.76 2.53 -14.14
C TYR A 91 2.98 3.41 -15.12
N ALA A 92 2.72 4.66 -14.77
CA ALA A 92 1.98 5.57 -15.65
C ALA A 92 2.70 5.82 -16.99
N VAL A 93 4.04 5.92 -16.95
CA VAL A 93 4.87 6.06 -18.15
C VAL A 93 4.89 4.74 -18.95
N GLY A 94 5.07 3.61 -18.28
CA GLY A 94 5.21 2.29 -18.89
C GLY A 94 3.89 1.60 -19.25
N PHE A 95 2.74 2.09 -18.79
CA PHE A 95 1.45 1.39 -18.93
C PHE A 95 1.14 0.97 -20.36
N LYS A 96 1.29 1.88 -21.32
CA LYS A 96 1.02 1.60 -22.73
C LYS A 96 2.02 0.61 -23.33
N ILE A 97 3.25 0.61 -22.86
CA ILE A 97 4.31 -0.30 -23.32
C ILE A 97 4.00 -1.73 -22.86
N PHE A 98 3.57 -1.90 -21.60
CA PHE A 98 3.35 -3.23 -21.02
C PHE A 98 2.00 -3.83 -21.41
N PHE A 99 0.91 -3.05 -21.43
CA PHE A 99 -0.45 -3.60 -21.49
C PHE A 99 -1.23 -3.31 -22.77
N VAL A 100 -0.69 -2.51 -23.71
CA VAL A 100 -1.39 -2.23 -24.95
C VAL A 100 -1.00 -3.25 -26.03
N ARG A 101 -1.98 -3.97 -26.57
CA ARG A 101 -1.90 -4.86 -27.75
C ARG A 101 -0.97 -6.07 -27.63
N LYS A 102 -0.73 -6.60 -26.41
CA LYS A 102 0.07 -7.82 -26.24
C LYS A 102 -0.80 -9.02 -25.86
N SER A 103 -0.31 -10.22 -26.20
CA SER A 103 -0.99 -11.46 -25.82
C SER A 103 -0.68 -11.82 -24.36
N PHE A 104 -1.56 -12.63 -23.74
CA PHE A 104 -1.39 -13.16 -22.39
C PHE A 104 0.00 -13.72 -22.13
N TRP A 105 0.49 -14.59 -23.03
CA TRP A 105 1.76 -15.27 -22.85
C TRP A 105 2.97 -14.34 -22.95
N ILE A 106 2.91 -13.34 -23.80
CA ILE A 106 4.00 -12.34 -23.93
C ILE A 106 4.07 -11.50 -22.65
N GLU A 107 2.93 -11.02 -22.16
CA GLU A 107 2.91 -10.23 -20.91
C GLU A 107 3.29 -11.05 -19.69
N PHE A 108 2.85 -12.31 -19.63
CA PHE A 108 3.25 -13.22 -18.56
C PHE A 108 4.77 -13.46 -18.57
N LEU A 109 5.35 -13.72 -19.74
CA LEU A 109 6.80 -13.93 -19.88
C LEU A 109 7.58 -12.65 -19.52
N MET A 110 7.12 -11.48 -19.97
CA MET A 110 7.74 -10.21 -19.61
C MET A 110 7.70 -9.97 -18.09
N LEU A 111 6.57 -10.27 -17.45
CA LEU A 111 6.40 -10.14 -16.01
C LEU A 111 7.35 -11.10 -15.26
N PHE A 112 7.43 -12.35 -15.71
CA PHE A 112 8.31 -13.36 -15.12
C PHE A 112 9.79 -12.96 -15.25
N VAL A 113 10.24 -12.58 -16.44
CA VAL A 113 11.61 -12.13 -16.66
C VAL A 113 11.93 -10.89 -15.84
N LEU A 114 11.03 -9.91 -15.77
CA LEU A 114 11.18 -8.74 -14.94
C LEU A 114 11.28 -9.09 -13.45
N GLY A 115 10.45 -10.01 -12.95
CA GLY A 115 10.47 -10.44 -11.57
C GLY A 115 11.79 -11.09 -11.18
N GLU A 116 12.23 -12.06 -11.97
CA GLU A 116 13.46 -12.82 -11.68
C GLU A 116 14.74 -12.03 -11.92
N CYS A 117 14.82 -11.24 -13.01
CA CYS A 117 16.01 -10.46 -13.32
C CYS A 117 16.16 -9.26 -12.39
N TRP A 118 15.05 -8.57 -12.11
CA TRP A 118 15.12 -7.33 -11.34
C TRP A 118 15.54 -7.56 -9.90
N GLU A 119 15.12 -8.66 -9.29
CA GLU A 119 15.54 -9.02 -7.94
C GLU A 119 17.07 -9.12 -7.83
N LYS A 120 17.69 -9.87 -8.76
CA LYS A 120 19.15 -10.03 -8.80
C LYS A 120 19.87 -8.71 -9.09
N VAL A 121 19.36 -7.93 -10.02
CA VAL A 121 19.91 -6.61 -10.37
C VAL A 121 19.73 -5.63 -9.21
N GLY A 122 18.59 -5.64 -8.53
CA GLY A 122 18.33 -4.82 -7.37
C GLY A 122 19.33 -5.02 -6.24
N LEU A 123 19.61 -6.28 -5.89
CA LEU A 123 20.61 -6.63 -4.87
C LEU A 123 22.01 -6.14 -5.21
N ILE A 124 22.43 -6.29 -6.47
CA ILE A 124 23.74 -5.82 -6.95
C ILE A 124 23.81 -4.29 -6.89
N LEU A 125 22.75 -3.60 -7.32
CA LEU A 125 22.71 -2.15 -7.31
C LEU A 125 22.68 -1.58 -5.89
N GLU A 126 21.93 -2.18 -4.99
CA GLU A 126 21.86 -1.76 -3.58
C GLU A 126 23.21 -1.90 -2.88
N SER A 127 23.97 -2.98 -3.16
CA SER A 127 25.31 -3.18 -2.59
C SER A 127 26.38 -2.26 -3.17
N SER A 128 26.16 -1.72 -4.37
CA SER A 128 27.14 -0.93 -5.12
C SER A 128 26.95 0.59 -4.97
N VAL A 129 25.82 1.04 -4.40
CA VAL A 129 25.43 2.46 -4.37
C VAL A 129 25.34 2.97 -2.95
N SER A 130 26.05 4.07 -2.66
CA SER A 130 26.01 4.78 -1.38
C SER A 130 25.03 5.99 -1.35
N SER A 131 24.48 6.39 -2.50
CA SER A 131 23.59 7.54 -2.60
C SER A 131 22.18 7.20 -2.15
N THR A 132 21.68 7.86 -1.11
CA THR A 132 20.32 7.69 -0.57
C THR A 132 19.23 7.89 -1.64
N ILE A 133 19.42 8.84 -2.56
CA ILE A 133 18.43 9.11 -3.61
C ILE A 133 18.33 7.94 -4.59
N ILE A 134 19.48 7.39 -4.99
CA ILE A 134 19.51 6.25 -5.92
C ILE A 134 18.93 5.03 -5.24
N LEU A 135 19.23 4.75 -3.97
CA LEU A 135 18.64 3.65 -3.20
C LEU A 135 17.11 3.76 -3.15
N VAL A 136 16.56 4.95 -2.96
CA VAL A 136 15.12 5.16 -2.97
C VAL A 136 14.50 4.89 -4.36
N ILE A 137 15.19 5.26 -5.44
CA ILE A 137 14.76 4.94 -6.81
C ILE A 137 14.76 3.43 -7.04
N ILE A 138 15.83 2.73 -6.63
CA ILE A 138 15.94 1.27 -6.73
C ILE A 138 14.80 0.61 -5.96
N SER A 139 14.51 1.06 -4.73
CA SER A 139 13.39 0.55 -3.93
C SER A 139 12.03 0.73 -4.63
N GLY A 140 11.83 1.86 -5.33
CA GLY A 140 10.64 2.07 -6.17
C GLY A 140 10.55 1.10 -7.35
N LEU A 141 11.67 0.80 -7.97
CA LEU A 141 11.75 -0.16 -9.06
C LEU A 141 11.56 -1.61 -8.57
N ASN A 142 11.99 -1.94 -7.35
CA ASN A 142 11.75 -3.25 -6.72
C ASN A 142 10.25 -3.55 -6.53
N PHE A 143 9.40 -2.51 -6.44
CA PHE A 143 7.96 -2.68 -6.39
C PHE A 143 7.32 -2.95 -7.76
N LEU A 144 8.02 -2.65 -8.85
CA LEU A 144 7.44 -2.69 -10.20
C LEU A 144 6.93 -4.08 -10.61
N PRO A 145 7.66 -5.19 -10.41
CA PRO A 145 7.16 -6.52 -10.77
C PRO A 145 5.87 -6.88 -10.05
N THR A 146 5.78 -6.61 -8.73
CA THR A 146 4.58 -6.86 -7.93
C THR A 146 3.41 -6.00 -8.39
N PHE A 147 3.66 -4.74 -8.73
CA PHE A 147 2.66 -3.80 -9.21
C PHE A 147 2.12 -4.22 -10.58
N LEU A 148 3.00 -4.59 -11.51
CA LEU A 148 2.64 -5.12 -12.83
C LEU A 148 1.86 -6.44 -12.73
N CYS A 149 2.23 -7.31 -11.77
CA CYS A 149 1.50 -8.54 -11.49
C CYS A 149 0.04 -8.24 -11.11
N GLY A 150 -0.20 -7.27 -10.22
CA GLY A 150 -1.55 -6.84 -9.89
C GLY A 150 -2.34 -6.34 -11.10
N SER A 151 -1.69 -5.55 -11.96
CA SER A 151 -2.30 -5.04 -13.20
C SER A 151 -2.60 -6.14 -14.21
N PHE A 152 -1.72 -7.13 -14.34
CA PHE A 152 -1.93 -8.31 -15.16
C PHE A 152 -3.16 -9.11 -14.70
N PHE A 153 -3.31 -9.30 -13.38
CA PHE A 153 -4.50 -9.94 -12.81
C PHE A 153 -5.78 -9.16 -13.11
N ALA A 154 -5.73 -7.82 -13.08
CA ALA A 154 -6.86 -6.97 -13.43
C ALA A 154 -7.23 -7.09 -14.92
N LYS A 155 -6.24 -6.99 -15.81
CA LYS A 155 -6.45 -7.08 -17.28
C LYS A 155 -7.14 -8.36 -17.70
N TYR A 156 -6.72 -9.49 -17.17
CA TYR A 156 -7.25 -10.80 -17.55
C TYR A 156 -8.40 -11.28 -16.65
N ASN A 157 -8.86 -10.44 -15.72
CA ASN A 157 -9.94 -10.77 -14.77
C ASN A 157 -9.65 -12.07 -13.99
N LEU A 158 -8.38 -12.33 -13.67
CA LEU A 158 -7.96 -13.59 -13.07
C LEU A 158 -8.61 -13.83 -11.71
N LEU A 159 -8.71 -12.80 -10.84
CA LEU A 159 -9.36 -12.94 -9.54
C LEU A 159 -10.82 -13.37 -9.67
N SER A 160 -11.58 -12.83 -10.63
CA SER A 160 -12.97 -13.22 -10.87
C SER A 160 -13.08 -14.66 -11.39
N LYS A 161 -12.18 -15.06 -12.29
CA LYS A 161 -12.14 -16.44 -12.82
C LYS A 161 -11.84 -17.44 -11.71
N ILE A 162 -10.81 -17.17 -10.90
CA ILE A 162 -10.42 -17.99 -9.75
C ILE A 162 -11.57 -18.05 -8.73
N LYS A 163 -12.17 -16.90 -8.38
CA LYS A 163 -13.32 -16.84 -7.48
C LYS A 163 -14.48 -17.73 -7.93
N ASN A 164 -14.78 -17.76 -9.25
CA ASN A 164 -15.83 -18.60 -9.79
C ASN A 164 -15.49 -20.10 -9.74
N MET A 165 -14.21 -20.46 -9.90
CA MET A 165 -13.73 -21.85 -9.69
C MET A 165 -13.87 -22.26 -8.22
N LEU A 166 -13.49 -21.39 -7.31
CA LEU A 166 -13.49 -21.63 -5.87
C LEU A 166 -14.90 -21.83 -5.29
N ARG A 167 -15.92 -21.16 -5.85
CA ARG A 167 -17.33 -21.36 -5.45
C ARG A 167 -17.78 -22.83 -5.55
N ARG A 168 -17.10 -23.64 -6.36
CA ARG A 168 -17.43 -25.06 -6.58
C ARG A 168 -16.71 -25.99 -5.59
N CYS A 169 -15.74 -25.49 -4.82
CA CYS A 169 -14.92 -26.31 -3.92
C CYS A 169 -15.36 -26.15 -2.46
N LYS A 170 -15.98 -27.20 -1.87
CA LYS A 170 -16.46 -27.16 -0.47
C LYS A 170 -15.34 -27.12 0.59
N LEU A 171 -14.15 -27.63 0.27
CA LEU A 171 -12.99 -27.73 1.19
C LEU A 171 -12.08 -26.49 1.18
N PHE A 172 -12.49 -25.42 0.54
CA PHE A 172 -11.60 -24.30 0.24
C PHE A 172 -11.17 -23.49 1.48
N CYS A 173 -12.00 -23.38 2.51
CA CYS A 173 -11.63 -22.65 3.74
C CYS A 173 -10.43 -23.30 4.45
N LEU A 174 -10.39 -24.64 4.49
CA LEU A 174 -9.27 -25.37 5.10
C LEU A 174 -7.98 -25.20 4.29
N SER A 175 -8.07 -25.29 2.95
CA SER A 175 -6.91 -25.07 2.07
C SER A 175 -6.38 -23.63 2.14
N THR A 176 -7.24 -22.64 2.40
CA THR A 176 -6.81 -21.25 2.61
C THR A 176 -5.93 -21.11 3.85
N VAL A 177 -6.37 -21.67 4.98
CA VAL A 177 -5.59 -21.62 6.23
C VAL A 177 -4.24 -22.32 6.05
N MET A 178 -4.24 -23.53 5.50
CA MET A 178 -2.99 -24.27 5.21
C MET A 178 -2.09 -23.51 4.23
N GLY A 179 -2.67 -22.92 3.19
CA GLY A 179 -1.93 -22.14 2.21
C GLY A 179 -1.24 -20.91 2.81
N VAL A 180 -1.87 -20.21 3.75
CA VAL A 180 -1.25 -19.08 4.46
C VAL A 180 -0.05 -19.56 5.29
N PHE A 181 -0.15 -20.69 6.00
CA PHE A 181 0.98 -21.25 6.72
C PHE A 181 2.14 -21.63 5.79
N VAL A 182 1.84 -22.24 4.63
CA VAL A 182 2.85 -22.56 3.60
C VAL A 182 3.52 -21.30 3.10
N LEU A 183 2.77 -20.21 2.83
CA LEU A 183 3.38 -18.94 2.41
C LEU A 183 4.29 -18.35 3.48
N ILE A 184 3.89 -18.38 4.75
CA ILE A 184 4.74 -17.92 5.86
C ILE A 184 6.01 -18.77 5.92
N TRP A 185 5.90 -20.10 5.77
CA TRP A 185 7.06 -21.01 5.75
C TRP A 185 8.00 -20.71 4.57
N ILE A 186 7.45 -20.52 3.36
CA ILE A 186 8.25 -20.16 2.18
C ILE A 186 8.97 -18.82 2.43
N ARG A 187 8.25 -17.81 2.94
CA ARG A 187 8.82 -16.50 3.24
C ARG A 187 9.98 -16.58 4.24
N TYR A 188 9.83 -17.39 5.26
CA TYR A 188 10.86 -17.62 6.27
C TYR A 188 12.12 -18.27 5.70
N ASN A 189 12.00 -19.23 4.78
CA ASN A 189 13.13 -19.99 4.25
C ASN A 189 13.80 -19.34 3.02
N PHE A 190 13.04 -18.63 2.18
CA PHE A 190 13.53 -18.09 0.90
C PHE A 190 13.69 -16.56 0.88
N GLY A 191 13.31 -15.87 1.96
CA GLY A 191 13.46 -14.42 2.05
C GLY A 191 12.56 -13.63 1.09
N ASP A 192 13.05 -12.47 0.66
CA ASP A 192 12.26 -11.44 -0.08
C ASP A 192 12.14 -11.71 -1.58
N GLY A 193 12.90 -12.65 -2.11
CA GLY A 193 13.13 -12.86 -3.53
C GLY A 193 11.93 -13.15 -4.40
N TYR A 194 10.86 -13.67 -3.81
CA TYR A 194 9.66 -14.07 -4.54
C TYR A 194 8.43 -13.23 -4.16
N ASP A 195 8.64 -12.02 -3.66
CA ASP A 195 7.59 -11.14 -3.15
C ASP A 195 6.47 -10.88 -4.16
N TRP A 196 6.78 -10.79 -5.44
CA TRP A 196 5.82 -10.53 -6.49
C TRP A 196 4.86 -11.72 -6.73
N ILE A 197 5.36 -12.96 -6.65
CA ILE A 197 4.52 -14.19 -6.70
C ILE A 197 3.75 -14.35 -5.39
N MET A 198 4.42 -14.18 -4.26
CA MET A 198 3.86 -14.32 -2.93
C MET A 198 2.66 -13.41 -2.70
N ALA A 199 2.73 -12.14 -3.16
CA ALA A 199 1.61 -11.22 -3.07
C ALA A 199 0.40 -11.72 -3.85
N ALA A 200 0.59 -12.25 -5.08
CA ALA A 200 -0.47 -12.81 -5.90
C ALA A 200 -1.10 -14.05 -5.25
N VAL A 201 -0.28 -14.98 -4.77
CA VAL A 201 -0.75 -16.22 -4.11
C VAL A 201 -1.51 -15.88 -2.83
N PHE A 202 -1.00 -14.96 -2.01
CA PHE A 202 -1.71 -14.52 -0.80
C PHE A 202 -3.09 -13.95 -1.13
N VAL A 203 -3.20 -13.08 -2.14
CA VAL A 203 -4.49 -12.52 -2.55
C VAL A 203 -5.45 -13.62 -3.02
N ILE A 204 -4.97 -14.62 -3.75
CA ILE A 204 -5.77 -15.78 -4.17
C ILE A 204 -6.28 -16.56 -2.95
N LEU A 205 -5.43 -16.80 -1.96
CA LEU A 205 -5.78 -17.56 -0.77
C LEU A 205 -6.83 -16.87 0.11
N ILE A 206 -6.88 -15.54 0.12
CA ILE A 206 -7.91 -14.80 0.88
C ILE A 206 -9.21 -14.56 0.10
N LEU A 207 -9.26 -14.88 -1.21
CA LEU A 207 -10.47 -14.70 -2.03
C LEU A 207 -11.75 -15.33 -1.46
N PRO A 208 -11.73 -16.49 -0.77
CA PRO A 208 -12.95 -17.06 -0.19
C PRO A 208 -13.65 -16.15 0.82
N ILE A 209 -12.91 -15.30 1.51
CA ILE A 209 -13.50 -14.29 2.39
C ILE A 209 -14.48 -13.41 1.60
N THR A 210 -14.17 -13.13 0.33
CA THR A 210 -15.05 -12.35 -0.56
C THR A 210 -16.29 -13.11 -1.04
N LEU A 211 -16.37 -14.43 -0.78
CA LEU A 211 -17.56 -15.24 -1.07
C LEU A 211 -18.61 -15.16 0.03
N MET A 212 -18.25 -14.66 1.20
CA MET A 212 -19.19 -14.40 2.28
C MET A 212 -20.24 -13.38 1.82
N LYS A 213 -21.48 -13.53 2.30
CA LYS A 213 -22.55 -12.59 1.99
C LYS A 213 -22.18 -11.19 2.50
N GLU A 214 -22.50 -10.15 1.76
CA GLU A 214 -22.23 -8.75 2.14
C GLU A 214 -22.89 -8.37 3.47
N SER A 215 -24.03 -8.98 3.80
CA SER A 215 -24.73 -8.83 5.09
C SER A 215 -23.97 -9.42 6.28
N ASN A 216 -22.96 -10.28 6.05
CA ASN A 216 -22.19 -10.90 7.12
C ASN A 216 -21.42 -9.83 7.91
N LEU A 217 -21.48 -9.90 9.24
CA LEU A 217 -20.81 -8.99 10.17
C LEU A 217 -19.29 -8.90 9.89
N ILE A 218 -18.66 -10.05 9.63
CA ILE A 218 -17.23 -10.13 9.33
C ILE A 218 -16.90 -9.30 8.07
N ASN A 219 -17.68 -9.44 7.01
CA ASN A 219 -17.47 -8.70 5.77
C ASN A 219 -17.61 -7.19 5.99
N LYS A 220 -18.63 -6.77 6.75
CA LYS A 220 -18.81 -5.36 7.12
C LYS A 220 -17.65 -4.78 7.93
N ILE A 221 -17.10 -5.57 8.88
CA ILE A 221 -15.92 -5.18 9.66
C ILE A 221 -14.70 -5.05 8.75
N LEU A 222 -14.44 -6.04 7.90
CA LEU A 222 -13.29 -6.03 6.99
C LEU A 222 -13.33 -4.85 6.00
N VAL A 223 -14.51 -4.52 5.46
CA VAL A 223 -14.69 -3.34 4.59
C VAL A 223 -14.39 -2.04 5.35
N LYS A 224 -14.86 -1.90 6.59
CA LYS A 224 -14.56 -0.72 7.42
C LYS A 224 -13.07 -0.62 7.74
N LEU A 225 -12.43 -1.71 8.14
CA LEU A 225 -10.98 -1.74 8.38
C LEU A 225 -10.20 -1.43 7.10
N GLY A 226 -10.58 -2.02 5.97
CA GLY A 226 -9.98 -1.77 4.67
C GLY A 226 -10.04 -0.30 4.25
N SER A 227 -11.16 0.38 4.51
CA SER A 227 -11.33 1.81 4.19
C SER A 227 -10.39 2.73 4.99
N GLN A 228 -9.91 2.29 6.15
CA GLN A 228 -9.00 3.03 7.02
C GLN A 228 -7.57 2.48 6.99
N SER A 229 -7.30 1.40 6.25
CA SER A 229 -6.06 0.61 6.31
C SER A 229 -4.79 1.45 6.08
N MET A 230 -4.81 2.39 5.15
CA MET A 230 -3.67 3.28 4.91
C MET A 230 -3.38 4.18 6.11
N SER A 231 -4.41 4.81 6.69
CA SER A 231 -4.22 5.65 7.86
C SER A 231 -3.78 4.84 9.07
N MET A 232 -4.36 3.65 9.28
CA MET A 232 -3.96 2.72 10.34
C MET A 232 -2.49 2.32 10.19
N TRP A 233 -2.06 1.99 8.97
CA TRP A 233 -0.66 1.66 8.68
C TRP A 233 0.28 2.84 8.97
N LEU A 234 -0.10 4.07 8.65
CA LEU A 234 0.73 5.25 8.91
C LEU A 234 0.91 5.55 10.41
N ILE A 235 -0.04 5.15 11.26
CA ILE A 235 -0.08 5.58 12.68
C ILE A 235 0.28 4.48 13.69
N HIS A 236 0.13 3.18 13.36
CA HIS A 236 0.25 2.09 14.33
C HIS A 236 1.59 2.06 15.06
N THR A 237 2.68 2.39 14.36
CA THR A 237 4.03 2.38 14.90
C THR A 237 4.28 3.46 15.96
N PHE A 238 3.59 4.59 15.87
CA PHE A 238 3.65 5.60 16.94
C PHE A 238 3.13 5.04 18.27
N PHE A 239 2.12 4.18 18.24
CA PHE A 239 1.59 3.57 19.44
C PHE A 239 2.51 2.48 19.99
N CYS A 240 3.03 1.60 19.14
CA CYS A 240 3.83 0.47 19.61
C CYS A 240 5.30 0.80 19.90
N TYR A 241 5.86 1.91 19.37
CA TYR A 241 7.26 2.22 19.57
C TYR A 241 7.51 3.52 20.34
N GLN A 242 6.56 4.47 20.36
CA GLN A 242 6.81 5.80 20.91
C GLN A 242 5.90 6.15 22.09
N PHE A 243 4.57 6.10 21.94
CA PHE A 243 3.68 6.65 22.95
C PHE A 243 3.21 5.65 24.00
N PHE A 244 2.92 4.42 23.60
CA PHE A 244 2.24 3.42 24.46
C PHE A 244 2.91 2.05 24.38
N GLN A 245 4.25 2.02 24.27
CA GLN A 245 4.98 0.77 24.13
C GLN A 245 4.72 -0.19 25.28
N ASN A 246 4.81 0.30 26.52
CA ASN A 246 4.65 -0.53 27.71
C ASN A 246 3.23 -1.07 27.82
N GLU A 247 2.22 -0.25 27.52
CA GLU A 247 0.81 -0.60 27.61
C GLU A 247 0.42 -1.61 26.50
N ILE A 248 0.88 -1.40 25.27
CA ILE A 248 0.62 -2.30 24.14
C ILE A 248 1.25 -3.67 24.38
N TYR A 249 2.47 -3.74 24.89
CA TYR A 249 3.18 -5.00 25.09
C TYR A 249 3.00 -5.60 26.50
N PHE A 250 2.22 -4.98 27.38
CA PHE A 250 2.00 -5.42 28.76
C PHE A 250 1.62 -6.90 28.88
N THR A 251 0.71 -7.37 28.03
CA THR A 251 0.21 -8.75 28.10
C THR A 251 1.22 -9.79 27.64
N ARG A 252 2.25 -9.42 26.88
CA ARG A 252 3.23 -10.31 26.22
C ARG A 252 2.62 -11.43 25.38
N ILE A 253 1.33 -11.37 25.08
CA ILE A 253 0.60 -12.33 24.26
C ILE A 253 0.40 -11.75 22.87
N PRO A 254 1.06 -12.28 21.81
CA PRO A 254 1.06 -11.67 20.47
C PRO A 254 -0.33 -11.40 19.89
N ILE A 255 -1.26 -12.32 20.08
CA ILE A 255 -2.63 -12.18 19.57
C ILE A 255 -3.39 -11.02 20.24
N VAL A 256 -3.18 -10.81 21.55
CA VAL A 256 -3.79 -9.69 22.29
C VAL A 256 -3.17 -8.37 21.84
N ILE A 257 -1.84 -8.31 21.73
CA ILE A 257 -1.10 -7.15 21.22
C ILE A 257 -1.63 -6.76 19.84
N PHE A 258 -1.78 -7.72 18.94
CA PHE A 258 -2.32 -7.48 17.60
C PHE A 258 -3.71 -6.84 17.63
N PHE A 259 -4.65 -7.39 18.41
CA PHE A 259 -6.01 -6.85 18.48
C PHE A 259 -6.06 -5.48 19.15
N VAL A 260 -5.29 -5.26 20.22
CA VAL A 260 -5.19 -3.94 20.87
C VAL A 260 -4.67 -2.92 19.88
N LEU A 261 -3.57 -3.21 19.18
CA LEU A 261 -2.98 -2.32 18.19
C LEU A 261 -3.93 -2.05 17.02
N LEU A 262 -4.66 -3.06 16.54
CA LEU A 262 -5.67 -2.93 15.50
C LEU A 262 -6.79 -1.96 15.93
N ILE A 263 -7.32 -2.14 17.14
CA ILE A 263 -8.42 -1.30 17.67
C ILE A 263 -7.96 0.14 17.87
N VAL A 264 -6.81 0.34 18.52
CA VAL A 264 -6.27 1.69 18.78
C VAL A 264 -5.95 2.40 17.47
N SER A 265 -5.31 1.72 16.52
CA SER A 265 -5.00 2.31 15.21
C SER A 265 -6.25 2.65 14.42
N TYR A 266 -7.28 1.79 14.45
CA TYR A 266 -8.56 2.06 13.80
C TYR A 266 -9.28 3.26 14.43
N ALA A 267 -9.42 3.28 15.75
CA ALA A 267 -10.08 4.38 16.46
C ALA A 267 -9.38 5.72 16.17
N SER A 268 -8.05 5.74 16.25
CA SER A 268 -7.25 6.93 15.96
C SER A 268 -7.39 7.37 14.51
N SER A 269 -7.41 6.44 13.53
CA SER A 269 -7.61 6.78 12.12
C SER A 269 -8.97 7.44 11.87
N VAL A 270 -10.03 6.97 12.55
CA VAL A 270 -11.38 7.56 12.46
C VAL A 270 -11.41 8.95 13.08
N VAL A 271 -10.78 9.14 14.25
CA VAL A 271 -10.69 10.46 14.91
C VAL A 271 -9.95 11.46 14.04
N ILE A 272 -8.77 11.09 13.53
CA ILE A 272 -7.97 11.94 12.63
C ILE A 272 -8.76 12.29 11.36
N GLY A 273 -9.47 11.32 10.79
CA GLY A 273 -10.32 11.56 9.63
C GLY A 273 -11.47 12.52 9.89
N LYS A 274 -12.06 12.49 11.11
CA LYS A 274 -13.09 13.47 11.54
C LYS A 274 -12.48 14.86 11.74
N LEU A 275 -11.39 14.96 12.49
CA LEU A 275 -10.69 16.23 12.73
C LEU A 275 -10.31 16.90 11.42
N TRP A 276 -9.74 16.14 10.49
CA TRP A 276 -9.35 16.67 9.18
C TRP A 276 -10.52 17.20 8.36
N ARG A 277 -11.67 16.53 8.41
CA ARG A 277 -12.89 17.02 7.75
C ARG A 277 -13.39 18.33 8.36
N GLU A 278 -13.40 18.43 9.68
CA GLU A 278 -13.80 19.67 10.36
C GLU A 278 -12.89 20.85 9.99
N LEU A 279 -11.57 20.63 9.99
CA LEU A 279 -10.58 21.64 9.62
C LEU A 279 -10.70 22.11 8.16
N ASN A 280 -11.15 21.22 7.26
CA ASN A 280 -11.27 21.55 5.83
C ASN A 280 -12.63 22.16 5.45
N LYS A 281 -13.66 22.10 6.30
CA LYS A 281 -14.98 22.70 6.03
C LYS A 281 -14.94 24.19 5.63
N PRO A 282 -14.12 25.07 6.28
CA PRO A 282 -14.01 26.46 5.87
C PRO A 282 -13.45 26.62 4.45
N VAL A 283 -12.41 25.83 4.12
CA VAL A 283 -11.74 25.85 2.82
C VAL A 283 -12.69 25.39 1.70
N GLU A 284 -13.47 24.34 1.94
CA GLU A 284 -14.49 23.85 0.99
C GLU A 284 -15.59 24.88 0.76
N LYS A 285 -16.04 25.58 1.81
CA LYS A 285 -17.02 26.66 1.69
C LYS A 285 -16.52 27.82 0.83
N ILE A 286 -15.23 28.20 0.99
CA ILE A 286 -14.60 29.24 0.17
C ILE A 286 -14.52 28.78 -1.28
N ARG A 287 -14.11 27.53 -1.52
CA ARG A 287 -13.97 26.96 -2.88
C ARG A 287 -15.32 26.89 -3.62
N MET A 288 -16.39 26.54 -2.92
CA MET A 288 -17.75 26.54 -3.50
C MET A 288 -18.21 27.95 -3.87
N LYS A 289 -17.90 28.95 -3.05
CA LYS A 289 -18.24 30.36 -3.35
C LYS A 289 -17.47 30.87 -4.57
N VAL A 290 -16.19 30.55 -4.71
CA VAL A 290 -15.36 30.95 -5.85
C VAL A 290 -15.77 30.23 -7.13
N GLY A 291 -16.16 28.96 -7.05
CA GLY A 291 -16.65 28.18 -8.21
C GLY A 291 -18.06 28.56 -8.70
N GLN A 292 -18.81 29.37 -7.93
CA GLN A 292 -20.09 29.93 -8.36
C GLN A 292 -19.98 31.33 -9.01
N ILE A 293 -18.78 31.92 -9.01
CA ILE A 293 -18.48 33.24 -9.56
C ILE A 293 -17.86 33.13 -10.97
N ASN A 294 -17.41 31.94 -11.38
CA ASN A 294 -16.94 31.62 -12.73
C ASN A 294 -17.97 30.75 -13.47
#